data_b1d7e7b32a9900fead3acdc759046dfb
#
_entry.id   b1d7e7b32a9900fead3acdc759046dfb
#
_cell.length_a   1.000
_cell.length_b   1.000
_cell.length_c   1.000
_cell.angle_alpha   90.00
_cell.angle_beta   90.00
_cell.angle_gamma   90.00
#
_symmetry.space_group_name_H-M   'P 1'
#
loop_
_entity.id
_entity.type
_entity.pdbx_description
1 polymer ?
#
loop_
_entity_poly.entity_id
_entity_poly.type
_entity_poly.pdbx_seq_one_letter_code
_entity_poly.pdbx_strand_id
1 'polypeptide(L)'
;MNAINERLLELESKGTPVTIGLIGAGQMGQEILCQAQLMKGLRIPAVVDVTFERAELACQMANVPADKLARVNSVEAAQAAIASGRIALATDWQIVPKLPGIQVVVDATGSPELGVSIALESIQSKKHLVMMNVECDVTVGPILNRMAREAGVIYTLAAGDEPAAILELYRFATALGFEVVAAGKGKNNPLDIAATPDALAARARERDMSARMLCEFVDGSKTAVEMCSVANATGLLPDVRGMHGAKATRETLHQVFCPKTQGGVLNRPGAVDFAIGVHPGVFVVFTTDQPRLRHGLIQRDMGKGPNYLLFRPYHLCSIEVPLTAAQTVIYGESSGHPLPSPVAECIAIAKRPLKAGETLDAIGEYCYRGSIDTLAAARQENLLPLGLARGCVLARDIAVGRPIRYDDLDHLPDTPLVRMRHRQDQLSSKPPSP
;
A
#
# COMPACT_ATOMS: atom_id res chain seq x y z
N MET A 1 15.82 11.94 -11.92
CA MET A 1 16.05 11.60 -10.51
C MET A 1 16.58 12.84 -9.82
N ASN A 2 15.87 13.28 -8.80
CA ASN A 2 16.33 14.44 -8.03
C ASN A 2 17.64 14.09 -7.32
N ALA A 3 18.46 15.10 -7.03
CA ALA A 3 19.75 14.96 -6.32
C ALA A 3 19.56 14.57 -4.83
N ILE A 4 18.72 13.57 -4.55
CA ILE A 4 18.33 13.18 -3.19
C ILE A 4 19.55 12.72 -2.37
N ASN A 5 20.48 12.01 -3.02
CA ASN A 5 21.70 11.57 -2.36
C ASN A 5 22.58 12.75 -1.92
N GLU A 6 22.73 13.75 -2.78
CA GLU A 6 23.49 14.96 -2.47
C GLU A 6 22.85 15.73 -1.30
N ARG A 7 21.53 15.84 -1.29
CA ARG A 7 20.79 16.48 -0.20
C ARG A 7 20.90 15.74 1.12
N LEU A 8 20.85 14.40 1.09
CA LEU A 8 21.07 13.57 2.28
C LEU A 8 22.49 13.75 2.84
N LEU A 9 23.52 13.80 1.98
CA LEU A 9 24.90 14.06 2.39
C LEU A 9 25.07 15.47 2.97
N GLU A 10 24.38 16.47 2.43
CA GLU A 10 24.34 17.82 2.97
C GLU A 10 23.72 17.85 4.37
N LEU A 11 22.58 17.17 4.56
CA LEU A 11 21.92 17.06 5.86
C LEU A 11 22.80 16.34 6.89
N GLU A 12 23.51 15.28 6.48
CA GLU A 12 24.49 14.60 7.34
C GLU A 12 25.61 15.55 7.78
N SER A 13 26.19 16.30 6.86
CA SER A 13 27.27 17.25 7.16
C SER A 13 26.85 18.37 8.10
N LYS A 14 25.56 18.77 8.05
CA LYS A 14 24.97 19.79 8.91
C LYS A 14 24.50 19.25 10.27
N GLY A 15 24.52 17.93 10.47
CA GLY A 15 23.99 17.29 11.68
C GLY A 15 22.45 17.40 11.81
N THR A 16 21.73 17.58 10.71
CA THR A 16 20.26 17.70 10.65
C THR A 16 19.63 16.62 9.79
N PRO A 17 19.80 15.33 10.13
CA PRO A 17 19.31 14.23 9.31
C PRO A 17 17.77 14.20 9.27
N VAL A 18 17.22 13.58 8.23
CA VAL A 18 15.80 13.19 8.19
C VAL A 18 15.53 12.18 9.29
N THR A 19 14.50 12.41 10.11
CA THR A 19 14.18 11.58 11.28
C THR A 19 12.85 10.87 11.13
N ILE A 20 12.91 9.55 11.22
CA ILE A 20 11.77 8.64 11.05
C ILE A 20 11.44 7.99 12.38
N GLY A 21 10.16 7.95 12.72
CA GLY A 21 9.63 7.05 13.76
C GLY A 21 9.00 5.83 13.10
N LEU A 22 9.49 4.64 13.43
CA LEU A 22 9.03 3.38 12.86
C LEU A 22 8.04 2.69 13.79
N ILE A 23 6.85 2.40 13.29
CA ILE A 23 5.82 1.63 14.00
C ILE A 23 5.55 0.33 13.23
N GLY A 24 5.89 -0.80 13.86
CA GLY A 24 5.92 -2.13 13.26
C GLY A 24 7.36 -2.55 12.94
N ALA A 25 7.90 -3.49 13.73
CA ALA A 25 9.24 -4.06 13.58
C ALA A 25 9.20 -5.54 13.12
N GLY A 26 8.15 -5.90 12.36
CA GLY A 26 8.05 -7.15 11.62
C GLY A 26 9.03 -7.21 10.45
N GLN A 27 8.86 -8.19 9.54
CA GLN A 27 9.78 -8.38 8.41
C GLN A 27 10.06 -7.07 7.65
N MET A 28 9.02 -6.31 7.28
CA MET A 28 9.18 -5.05 6.55
C MET A 28 9.88 -3.98 7.38
N GLY A 29 9.52 -3.85 8.67
CA GLY A 29 10.16 -2.89 9.58
C GLY A 29 11.64 -3.18 9.83
N GLN A 30 12.03 -4.45 9.89
CA GLN A 30 13.43 -4.89 9.97
C GLN A 30 14.23 -4.43 8.75
N GLU A 31 13.71 -4.65 7.55
CA GLU A 31 14.36 -4.24 6.30
C GLU A 31 14.46 -2.71 6.18
N ILE A 32 13.40 -1.97 6.58
CA ILE A 32 13.43 -0.49 6.65
C ILE A 32 14.57 -0.03 7.57
N LEU A 33 14.69 -0.63 8.75
CA LEU A 33 15.70 -0.26 9.72
C LEU A 33 17.11 -0.60 9.20
N CYS A 34 17.31 -1.80 8.66
CA CYS A 34 18.58 -2.21 8.06
C CYS A 34 18.99 -1.27 6.93
N GLN A 35 18.08 -0.92 6.03
CA GLN A 35 18.37 -0.01 4.93
C GLN A 35 18.72 1.40 5.41
N ALA A 36 17.99 1.90 6.41
CA ALA A 36 18.22 3.22 6.99
C ALA A 36 19.64 3.35 7.60
N GLN A 37 20.20 2.26 8.17
CA GLN A 37 21.57 2.26 8.69
C GLN A 37 22.63 2.45 7.60
N LEU A 38 22.32 2.12 6.34
CA LEU A 38 23.23 2.32 5.20
C LEU A 38 23.15 3.74 4.63
N MET A 39 22.11 4.50 4.98
CA MET A 39 21.82 5.81 4.40
C MET A 39 22.36 6.94 5.29
N LYS A 40 23.26 7.75 4.74
CA LYS A 40 23.69 8.99 5.41
C LYS A 40 22.59 10.05 5.36
N GLY A 41 22.53 10.92 6.36
CA GLY A 41 21.51 11.98 6.41
C GLY A 41 20.10 11.51 6.76
N LEU A 42 19.96 10.27 7.26
CA LEU A 42 18.70 9.70 7.70
C LEU A 42 18.91 8.92 9.00
N ARG A 43 17.94 8.97 9.92
CA ARG A 43 17.97 8.29 11.21
C ARG A 43 16.58 7.75 11.57
N ILE A 44 16.56 6.61 12.28
CA ILE A 44 15.38 6.04 12.93
C ILE A 44 15.63 6.01 14.45
N PRO A 45 15.38 7.12 15.16
CA PRO A 45 15.67 7.20 16.60
C PRO A 45 14.61 6.54 17.49
N ALA A 46 13.47 6.12 16.94
CA ALA A 46 12.39 5.47 17.69
C ALA A 46 11.80 4.30 16.89
N VAL A 47 11.67 3.14 17.53
CA VAL A 47 11.11 1.91 16.97
C VAL A 47 10.08 1.34 17.92
N VAL A 48 8.92 0.98 17.40
CA VAL A 48 7.81 0.39 18.18
C VAL A 48 7.36 -0.93 17.58
N ASP A 49 7.16 -1.92 18.44
CA ASP A 49 6.40 -3.14 18.10
C ASP A 49 5.57 -3.58 19.32
N VAL A 50 4.73 -4.59 19.18
CA VAL A 50 3.87 -5.12 20.24
C VAL A 50 4.65 -5.69 21.43
N THR A 51 5.93 -6.05 21.25
CA THR A 51 6.85 -6.45 22.29
C THR A 51 8.23 -5.80 22.11
N PHE A 52 8.95 -5.58 23.22
CA PHE A 52 10.32 -5.08 23.18
C PHE A 52 11.26 -6.01 22.42
N GLU A 53 11.07 -7.32 22.58
CA GLU A 53 11.92 -8.34 21.97
C GLU A 53 11.90 -8.26 20.44
N ARG A 54 10.74 -7.96 19.84
CA ARG A 54 10.62 -7.75 18.38
C ARG A 54 11.33 -6.49 17.92
N ALA A 55 11.16 -5.40 18.66
CA ALA A 55 11.87 -4.15 18.36
C ALA A 55 13.39 -4.30 18.52
N GLU A 56 13.85 -5.01 19.57
CA GLU A 56 15.27 -5.32 19.80
C GLU A 56 15.83 -6.20 18.68
N LEU A 57 15.10 -7.24 18.27
CA LEU A 57 15.50 -8.12 17.18
C LEU A 57 15.71 -7.34 15.88
N ALA A 58 14.78 -6.43 15.56
CA ALA A 58 14.91 -5.57 14.38
C ALA A 58 16.16 -4.69 14.42
N CYS A 59 16.46 -4.11 15.58
CA CYS A 59 17.69 -3.33 15.79
C CYS A 59 18.95 -4.19 15.71
N GLN A 60 18.91 -5.39 16.27
CA GLN A 60 20.01 -6.35 16.20
C GLN A 60 20.30 -6.76 14.75
N MET A 61 19.26 -7.06 13.95
CA MET A 61 19.40 -7.35 12.52
C MET A 61 19.99 -6.18 11.73
N ALA A 62 19.72 -4.96 12.18
CA ALA A 62 20.30 -3.74 11.61
C ALA A 62 21.71 -3.42 12.15
N ASN A 63 22.33 -4.34 12.87
CA ASN A 63 23.65 -4.21 13.51
C ASN A 63 23.75 -3.02 14.49
N VAL A 64 22.66 -2.65 15.14
CA VAL A 64 22.68 -1.64 16.19
C VAL A 64 23.18 -2.27 17.49
N PRO A 65 24.25 -1.74 18.10
CA PRO A 65 24.78 -2.27 19.38
C PRO A 65 23.75 -2.17 20.50
N ALA A 66 23.72 -3.17 21.41
CA ALA A 66 22.75 -3.22 22.49
C ALA A 66 22.82 -2.03 23.46
N ASP A 67 24.03 -1.48 23.70
CA ASP A 67 24.21 -0.25 24.50
C ASP A 67 23.64 1.00 23.87
N LYS A 68 23.32 0.97 22.58
CA LYS A 68 22.62 2.02 21.84
C LYS A 68 21.10 1.88 21.86
N LEU A 69 20.56 0.93 22.59
CA LEU A 69 19.12 0.70 22.72
C LEU A 69 18.63 1.15 24.10
N ALA A 70 17.41 1.65 24.17
CA ALA A 70 16.75 2.00 25.44
C ALA A 70 15.29 1.60 25.41
N ARG A 71 14.86 0.69 26.29
CA ARG A 71 13.43 0.41 26.52
C ARG A 71 12.79 1.60 27.23
N VAL A 72 11.70 2.13 26.69
CA VAL A 72 11.00 3.31 27.18
C VAL A 72 9.50 3.08 27.25
N ASN A 73 8.84 3.80 28.15
CA ASN A 73 7.39 3.71 28.34
C ASN A 73 6.68 5.08 28.36
N SER A 74 7.42 6.15 28.08
CA SER A 74 6.84 7.50 27.97
C SER A 74 7.58 8.33 26.92
N VAL A 75 6.96 9.42 26.50
CA VAL A 75 7.56 10.40 25.57
C VAL A 75 8.83 11.02 26.15
N GLU A 76 8.81 11.36 27.45
CA GLU A 76 9.94 12.00 28.14
C GLU A 76 11.14 11.04 28.22
N ALA A 77 10.89 9.75 28.55
CA ALA A 77 11.92 8.73 28.57
C ALA A 77 12.50 8.49 27.16
N ALA A 78 11.65 8.50 26.12
CA ALA A 78 12.10 8.37 24.75
C ALA A 78 12.95 9.58 24.30
N GLN A 79 12.56 10.80 24.66
CA GLN A 79 13.35 12.01 24.38
C GLN A 79 14.72 11.95 25.06
N ALA A 80 14.78 11.55 26.34
CA ALA A 80 16.02 11.40 27.07
C ALA A 80 16.95 10.34 26.45
N ALA A 81 16.39 9.21 26.01
CA ALA A 81 17.12 8.16 25.31
C ALA A 81 17.72 8.68 23.99
N ILE A 82 16.90 9.34 23.16
CA ILE A 82 17.32 9.90 21.88
C ILE A 82 18.38 10.99 22.07
N ALA A 83 18.21 11.87 23.05
CA ALA A 83 19.20 12.92 23.37
C ALA A 83 20.54 12.34 23.83
N SER A 84 20.56 11.13 24.43
CA SER A 84 21.79 10.40 24.78
C SER A 84 22.39 9.59 23.62
N GLY A 85 21.85 9.71 22.40
CA GLY A 85 22.32 8.99 21.21
C GLY A 85 21.89 7.53 21.15
N ARG A 86 20.80 7.17 21.83
CA ARG A 86 20.23 5.82 21.82
C ARG A 86 18.93 5.78 21.03
N ILE A 87 18.60 4.61 20.48
CA ILE A 87 17.29 4.34 19.85
C ILE A 87 16.28 4.01 20.97
N ALA A 88 15.18 4.75 21.00
CA ALA A 88 14.07 4.50 21.91
C ALA A 88 13.23 3.32 21.39
N LEU A 89 13.12 2.26 22.19
CA LEU A 89 12.25 1.11 21.91
C LEU A 89 11.02 1.17 22.81
N ALA A 90 9.84 1.12 22.22
CA ALA A 90 8.59 1.17 22.95
C ALA A 90 7.61 0.07 22.50
N THR A 91 6.61 -0.20 23.35
CA THR A 91 5.47 -1.08 23.01
C THR A 91 4.18 -0.29 22.80
N ASP A 92 4.16 0.97 23.21
CA ASP A 92 3.07 1.90 22.94
C ASP A 92 3.40 2.77 21.71
N TRP A 93 2.67 2.53 20.64
CA TRP A 93 2.84 3.28 19.38
C TRP A 93 2.55 4.78 19.52
N GLN A 94 1.74 5.20 20.49
CA GLN A 94 1.36 6.61 20.68
C GLN A 94 2.56 7.50 21.09
N ILE A 95 3.63 6.90 21.54
CA ILE A 95 4.86 7.62 21.89
C ILE A 95 5.48 8.26 20.65
N VAL A 96 5.55 7.53 19.52
CA VAL A 96 6.30 7.95 18.32
C VAL A 96 5.76 9.23 17.68
N PRO A 97 4.45 9.39 17.39
CA PRO A 97 3.93 10.62 16.80
C PRO A 97 4.14 11.85 17.70
N LYS A 98 4.17 11.66 19.02
CA LYS A 98 4.32 12.74 20.01
C LYS A 98 5.77 13.20 20.22
N LEU A 99 6.77 12.47 19.68
CA LEU A 99 8.17 12.84 19.82
C LEU A 99 8.50 14.10 18.99
N PRO A 100 9.00 15.18 19.60
CA PRO A 100 9.24 16.46 18.88
C PRO A 100 10.23 16.34 17.73
N GLY A 101 11.27 15.50 17.87
CA GLY A 101 12.34 15.31 16.88
C GLY A 101 11.96 14.42 15.69
N ILE A 102 10.82 13.75 15.70
CA ILE A 102 10.36 12.93 14.57
C ILE A 102 9.69 13.82 13.51
N GLN A 103 10.11 13.68 12.25
CA GLN A 103 9.52 14.38 11.10
C GLN A 103 8.51 13.52 10.36
N VAL A 104 8.82 12.22 10.22
CA VAL A 104 8.02 11.25 9.47
C VAL A 104 7.70 10.04 10.34
N VAL A 105 6.43 9.64 10.37
CA VAL A 105 6.00 8.36 10.95
C VAL A 105 5.80 7.36 9.81
N VAL A 106 6.35 6.16 9.97
CA VAL A 106 6.14 5.03 9.06
C VAL A 106 5.24 4.02 9.75
N ASP A 107 4.06 3.75 9.17
CA ASP A 107 3.20 2.64 9.58
C ASP A 107 3.52 1.38 8.77
N ALA A 108 4.19 0.43 9.41
CA ALA A 108 4.52 -0.89 8.88
C ALA A 108 3.80 -2.02 9.64
N THR A 109 2.63 -1.76 10.21
CA THR A 109 1.93 -2.70 11.09
C THR A 109 1.08 -3.74 10.36
N GLY A 110 0.58 -3.44 9.16
CA GLY A 110 -0.32 -4.32 8.40
C GLY A 110 -1.69 -4.55 9.08
N SER A 111 -2.09 -3.67 10.00
CA SER A 111 -3.42 -3.69 10.64
C SER A 111 -4.20 -2.43 10.24
N PRO A 112 -5.27 -2.53 9.45
CA PRO A 112 -6.05 -1.36 9.03
C PRO A 112 -6.60 -0.55 10.21
N GLU A 113 -7.07 -1.19 11.28
CA GLU A 113 -7.61 -0.52 12.47
C GLU A 113 -6.55 0.28 13.22
N LEU A 114 -5.34 -0.30 13.34
CA LEU A 114 -4.23 0.40 13.97
C LEU A 114 -3.71 1.52 13.06
N GLY A 115 -3.63 1.27 11.76
CA GLY A 115 -3.18 2.24 10.76
C GLY A 115 -3.98 3.53 10.78
N VAL A 116 -5.30 3.46 10.91
CA VAL A 116 -6.13 4.66 11.03
C VAL A 116 -5.82 5.45 12.30
N SER A 117 -5.57 4.76 13.42
CA SER A 117 -5.25 5.41 14.70
C SER A 117 -3.87 6.09 14.65
N ILE A 118 -2.88 5.40 14.08
CA ILE A 118 -1.53 5.95 13.85
C ILE A 118 -1.60 7.18 12.93
N ALA A 119 -2.38 7.10 11.84
CA ALA A 119 -2.55 8.20 10.90
C ALA A 119 -3.16 9.44 11.56
N LEU A 120 -4.24 9.26 12.33
CA LEU A 120 -4.91 10.38 13.01
C LEU A 120 -3.99 11.07 14.01
N GLU A 121 -3.29 10.31 14.85
CA GLU A 121 -2.35 10.86 15.83
C GLU A 121 -1.15 11.55 15.14
N SER A 122 -0.61 10.96 14.07
CA SER A 122 0.48 11.55 13.30
C SER A 122 0.08 12.88 12.67
N ILE A 123 -1.12 12.95 12.07
CA ILE A 123 -1.66 14.17 11.47
C ILE A 123 -1.89 15.24 12.53
N GLN A 124 -2.47 14.87 13.68
CA GLN A 124 -2.70 15.78 14.80
C GLN A 124 -1.38 16.32 15.37
N SER A 125 -0.37 15.46 15.46
CA SER A 125 0.99 15.83 15.93
C SER A 125 1.85 16.51 14.85
N LYS A 126 1.27 16.84 13.67
CA LYS A 126 1.97 17.52 12.56
C LYS A 126 3.16 16.73 12.03
N LYS A 127 3.05 15.41 11.95
CA LYS A 127 4.05 14.52 11.36
C LYS A 127 3.62 14.12 9.96
N HIS A 128 4.58 14.06 9.03
CA HIS A 128 4.35 13.38 7.76
C HIS A 128 4.11 11.90 8.01
N LEU A 129 3.34 11.24 7.15
CA LEU A 129 2.98 9.83 7.30
C LEU A 129 3.31 9.05 6.04
N VAL A 130 4.12 8.01 6.16
CA VAL A 130 4.31 6.97 5.15
C VAL A 130 3.42 5.79 5.52
N MET A 131 2.38 5.57 4.71
CA MET A 131 1.41 4.49 4.87
C MET A 131 1.88 3.27 4.06
N MET A 132 2.59 2.35 4.71
CA MET A 132 2.95 1.08 4.13
C MET A 132 1.81 0.05 4.30
N ASN A 133 0.85 0.36 5.16
CA ASN A 133 -0.38 -0.40 5.40
C ASN A 133 -1.41 -0.09 4.30
N VAL A 134 -1.25 -0.72 3.13
CA VAL A 134 -2.07 -0.45 1.94
C VAL A 134 -3.53 -0.84 2.16
N GLU A 135 -3.83 -1.79 3.05
CA GLU A 135 -5.16 -2.20 3.46
C GLU A 135 -5.91 -1.05 4.17
N CYS A 136 -5.19 -0.25 4.97
CA CYS A 136 -5.73 0.99 5.54
C CYS A 136 -5.95 2.05 4.46
N ASP A 137 -4.99 2.22 3.54
CA ASP A 137 -5.07 3.18 2.43
C ASP A 137 -6.32 2.96 1.56
N VAL A 138 -6.55 1.74 1.08
CA VAL A 138 -7.71 1.45 0.21
C VAL A 138 -9.05 1.58 0.95
N THR A 139 -9.06 1.47 2.27
CA THR A 139 -10.28 1.56 3.08
C THR A 139 -10.65 3.01 3.40
N VAL A 140 -9.68 3.82 3.85
CA VAL A 140 -9.90 5.19 4.34
C VAL A 140 -8.83 6.21 3.90
N GLY A 141 -7.94 5.85 3.00
CA GLY A 141 -6.85 6.73 2.52
C GLY A 141 -7.32 8.09 1.99
N PRO A 142 -8.39 8.18 1.19
CA PRO A 142 -8.87 9.48 0.70
C PRO A 142 -9.17 10.50 1.79
N ILE A 143 -9.84 10.08 2.87
CA ILE A 143 -10.11 10.99 4.00
C ILE A 143 -8.85 11.29 4.81
N LEU A 144 -7.97 10.31 5.02
CA LEU A 144 -6.69 10.53 5.72
C LEU A 144 -5.79 11.49 4.95
N ASN A 145 -5.68 11.33 3.63
CA ASN A 145 -4.93 12.26 2.78
C ASN A 145 -5.51 13.68 2.84
N ARG A 146 -6.85 13.81 2.80
CA ARG A 146 -7.51 15.10 2.95
C ARG A 146 -7.17 15.76 4.29
N MET A 147 -7.29 15.01 5.39
CA MET A 147 -6.97 15.52 6.74
C MET A 147 -5.49 15.90 6.87
N ALA A 148 -4.58 15.12 6.28
CA ALA A 148 -3.15 15.45 6.25
C ALA A 148 -2.89 16.78 5.54
N ARG A 149 -3.49 16.97 4.35
CA ARG A 149 -3.39 18.23 3.60
C ARG A 149 -3.94 19.41 4.38
N GLU A 150 -5.10 19.28 5.01
CA GLU A 150 -5.71 20.32 5.87
C GLU A 150 -4.81 20.63 7.08
N ALA A 151 -4.07 19.65 7.59
CA ALA A 151 -3.11 19.80 8.67
C ALA A 151 -1.74 20.35 8.23
N GLY A 152 -1.47 20.48 6.92
CA GLY A 152 -0.19 20.93 6.36
C GLY A 152 0.90 19.86 6.44
N VAL A 153 0.53 18.57 6.49
CA VAL A 153 1.46 17.43 6.45
C VAL A 153 1.19 16.55 5.24
N ILE A 154 2.14 15.68 4.90
CA ILE A 154 2.05 14.80 3.75
C ILE A 154 1.63 13.41 4.21
N TYR A 155 0.59 12.87 3.58
CA TYR A 155 0.24 11.47 3.53
C TYR A 155 0.82 10.88 2.25
N THR A 156 1.55 9.78 2.34
CA THR A 156 2.16 9.13 1.18
C THR A 156 2.14 7.62 1.26
N LEU A 157 1.94 6.96 0.12
CA LEU A 157 2.25 5.55 -0.06
C LEU A 157 3.78 5.35 0.01
N ALA A 158 4.20 4.14 0.30
CA ALA A 158 5.61 3.76 0.39
C ALA A 158 6.20 3.48 -1.00
N ALA A 159 7.29 4.18 -1.36
CA ALA A 159 8.05 3.85 -2.57
C ALA A 159 8.54 2.40 -2.51
N GLY A 160 8.65 1.78 -3.68
CA GLY A 160 9.06 0.37 -3.80
C GLY A 160 7.95 -0.62 -3.55
N ASP A 161 6.86 -0.27 -2.89
CA ASP A 161 5.63 -1.06 -2.93
C ASP A 161 4.98 -0.91 -4.31
N GLU A 162 4.28 -1.93 -4.78
CA GLU A 162 3.76 -1.97 -6.14
C GLU A 162 2.93 -0.73 -6.52
N PRO A 163 2.02 -0.21 -5.66
CA PRO A 163 1.26 0.98 -6.02
C PRO A 163 2.15 2.18 -6.33
N ALA A 164 3.11 2.50 -5.47
CA ALA A 164 3.99 3.64 -5.69
C ALA A 164 4.95 3.43 -6.87
N ALA A 165 5.45 2.20 -7.08
CA ALA A 165 6.28 1.85 -8.23
C ALA A 165 5.52 1.99 -9.57
N ILE A 166 4.23 1.63 -9.60
CA ILE A 166 3.35 1.87 -10.76
C ILE A 166 3.13 3.38 -10.96
N LEU A 167 2.88 4.11 -9.87
CA LEU A 167 2.66 5.56 -9.94
C LEU A 167 3.87 6.33 -10.47
N GLU A 168 5.09 5.86 -10.23
CA GLU A 168 6.30 6.43 -10.84
C GLU A 168 6.22 6.37 -12.38
N LEU A 169 5.90 5.20 -12.94
CA LEU A 169 5.74 5.01 -14.38
C LEU A 169 4.53 5.76 -14.93
N TYR A 170 3.41 5.75 -14.19
CA TYR A 170 2.18 6.45 -14.58
C TYR A 170 2.41 7.96 -14.67
N ARG A 171 3.04 8.56 -13.65
CA ARG A 171 3.37 9.99 -13.62
C ARG A 171 4.34 10.37 -14.74
N PHE A 172 5.31 9.51 -15.03
CA PHE A 172 6.22 9.72 -16.15
C PHE A 172 5.47 9.75 -17.48
N ALA A 173 4.60 8.76 -17.75
CA ALA A 173 3.80 8.71 -18.99
C ALA A 173 2.88 9.92 -19.14
N THR A 174 2.13 10.26 -18.07
CA THR A 174 1.15 11.37 -18.10
C THR A 174 1.82 12.75 -18.15
N ALA A 175 2.99 12.92 -17.51
CA ALA A 175 3.78 14.16 -17.62
C ALA A 175 4.29 14.42 -19.05
N LEU A 176 4.50 13.36 -19.84
CA LEU A 176 4.82 13.47 -21.27
C LEU A 176 3.57 13.66 -22.14
N GLY A 177 2.38 13.66 -21.56
CA GLY A 177 1.11 13.80 -22.28
C GLY A 177 0.66 12.52 -22.98
N PHE A 178 1.19 11.35 -22.59
CA PHE A 178 0.73 10.07 -23.13
C PHE A 178 -0.56 9.61 -22.44
N GLU A 179 -1.41 8.96 -23.21
CA GLU A 179 -2.60 8.30 -22.69
C GLU A 179 -2.22 6.93 -22.10
N VAL A 180 -2.63 6.67 -20.85
CA VAL A 180 -2.41 5.38 -20.20
C VAL A 180 -3.56 4.43 -20.53
N VAL A 181 -3.22 3.32 -21.17
CA VAL A 181 -4.14 2.26 -21.59
C VAL A 181 -4.36 1.26 -20.46
N ALA A 182 -3.28 0.85 -19.77
CA ALA A 182 -3.34 -0.01 -18.60
C ALA A 182 -2.17 0.27 -17.66
N ALA A 183 -2.38 0.02 -16.37
CA ALA A 183 -1.34 0.02 -15.36
C ALA A 183 -1.47 -1.22 -14.47
N GLY A 184 -0.35 -1.83 -14.07
CA GLY A 184 -0.45 -3.05 -13.28
C GLY A 184 0.87 -3.63 -12.82
N LYS A 185 0.76 -4.81 -12.23
CA LYS A 185 1.89 -5.57 -11.67
C LYS A 185 1.98 -6.98 -12.21
N GLY A 186 3.15 -7.58 -12.12
CA GLY A 186 3.32 -9.02 -12.26
C GLY A 186 2.94 -9.76 -10.98
N LYS A 187 2.19 -10.85 -11.08
CA LYS A 187 1.83 -11.68 -9.92
C LYS A 187 2.90 -12.71 -9.61
N ASN A 188 3.55 -12.56 -8.45
CA ASN A 188 4.68 -13.38 -8.04
C ASN A 188 4.30 -14.80 -7.59
N ASN A 189 3.12 -14.95 -6.96
CA ASN A 189 2.64 -16.22 -6.43
C ASN A 189 1.52 -16.76 -7.32
N PRO A 190 1.44 -18.08 -7.52
CA PRO A 190 0.27 -18.69 -8.16
C PRO A 190 -1.01 -18.26 -7.46
N LEU A 191 -2.06 -17.98 -8.24
CA LEU A 191 -3.36 -17.61 -7.70
C LEU A 191 -4.11 -18.88 -7.27
N ASP A 192 -4.42 -18.97 -5.98
CA ASP A 192 -5.33 -19.94 -5.41
C ASP A 192 -6.32 -19.22 -4.49
N ILE A 193 -7.50 -18.96 -5.00
CA ILE A 193 -8.56 -18.20 -4.30
C ILE A 193 -9.13 -18.93 -3.07
N ALA A 194 -8.85 -20.23 -2.91
CA ALA A 194 -9.27 -21.05 -1.78
C ALA A 194 -8.13 -21.26 -0.75
N ALA A 195 -6.96 -20.67 -0.97
CA ALA A 195 -5.82 -20.82 -0.09
C ALA A 195 -6.14 -20.50 1.38
N THR A 196 -5.60 -21.30 2.29
CA THR A 196 -5.71 -21.09 3.74
C THR A 196 -4.33 -21.05 4.39
N PRO A 197 -4.18 -20.45 5.58
CA PRO A 197 -2.91 -20.43 6.30
C PRO A 197 -2.35 -21.84 6.54
N ASP A 198 -3.20 -22.80 6.90
CA ASP A 198 -2.78 -24.17 7.17
C ASP A 198 -2.20 -24.86 5.93
N ALA A 199 -2.85 -24.69 4.78
CA ALA A 199 -2.39 -25.25 3.51
C ALA A 199 -1.03 -24.67 3.08
N LEU A 200 -0.72 -23.45 3.52
CA LEU A 200 0.51 -22.72 3.18
C LEU A 200 1.57 -22.75 4.27
N ALA A 201 1.31 -23.36 5.42
CA ALA A 201 2.19 -23.30 6.61
C ALA A 201 3.62 -23.82 6.33
N ALA A 202 3.77 -24.92 5.58
CA ALA A 202 5.09 -25.44 5.22
C ALA A 202 5.87 -24.46 4.34
N ARG A 203 5.22 -23.97 3.27
CA ARG A 203 5.81 -22.99 2.33
C ARG A 203 6.13 -21.64 3.01
N ALA A 204 5.33 -21.24 3.98
CA ALA A 204 5.56 -20.03 4.76
C ALA A 204 6.83 -20.16 5.61
N ARG A 205 7.02 -21.31 6.29
CA ARG A 205 8.25 -21.57 7.06
C ARG A 205 9.51 -21.59 6.18
N GLU A 206 9.45 -22.19 4.99
CA GLU A 206 10.57 -22.19 4.03
C GLU A 206 10.98 -20.79 3.58
N ARG A 207 10.07 -19.83 3.65
CA ARG A 207 10.28 -18.43 3.23
C ARG A 207 10.45 -17.47 4.39
N ASP A 208 10.50 -17.97 5.61
CA ASP A 208 10.55 -17.15 6.84
C ASP A 208 9.41 -16.10 6.89
N MET A 209 8.20 -16.53 6.54
CA MET A 209 7.02 -15.68 6.44
C MET A 209 5.89 -16.16 7.34
N SER A 210 5.00 -15.24 7.72
CA SER A 210 3.72 -15.60 8.31
C SER A 210 2.84 -16.34 7.28
N ALA A 211 2.24 -17.49 7.69
CA ALA A 211 1.33 -18.25 6.83
C ALA A 211 0.10 -17.42 6.40
N ARG A 212 -0.40 -16.54 7.27
CA ARG A 212 -1.48 -15.60 6.98
C ARG A 212 -1.07 -14.61 5.87
N MET A 213 0.12 -14.00 5.99
CA MET A 213 0.64 -13.07 4.98
C MET A 213 0.85 -13.77 3.64
N LEU A 214 1.40 -14.98 3.63
CA LEU A 214 1.54 -15.76 2.39
C LEU A 214 0.18 -16.09 1.78
N CYS A 215 -0.82 -16.38 2.61
CA CYS A 215 -2.19 -16.63 2.15
C CYS A 215 -2.77 -15.40 1.43
N GLU A 216 -2.60 -14.19 1.97
CA GLU A 216 -2.99 -12.94 1.32
C GLU A 216 -2.38 -12.75 -0.07
N PHE A 217 -1.11 -13.14 -0.24
CA PHE A 217 -0.44 -13.10 -1.54
C PHE A 217 -0.99 -14.14 -2.51
N VAL A 218 -1.33 -15.33 -2.02
CA VAL A 218 -1.76 -16.46 -2.85
C VAL A 218 -3.23 -16.36 -3.23
N ASP A 219 -4.12 -15.94 -2.32
CA ASP A 219 -5.56 -15.88 -2.56
C ASP A 219 -6.02 -14.67 -3.41
N GLY A 220 -5.10 -13.78 -3.74
CA GLY A 220 -5.33 -12.60 -4.56
C GLY A 220 -5.73 -11.35 -3.78
N SER A 221 -5.88 -11.42 -2.45
CA SER A 221 -6.26 -10.26 -1.62
C SER A 221 -5.26 -9.13 -1.77
N LYS A 222 -3.96 -9.40 -1.61
CA LYS A 222 -2.92 -8.38 -1.72
C LYS A 222 -2.90 -7.73 -3.12
N THR A 223 -3.05 -8.53 -4.17
CA THR A 223 -3.13 -8.02 -5.55
C THR A 223 -4.35 -7.09 -5.74
N ALA A 224 -5.51 -7.45 -5.19
CA ALA A 224 -6.70 -6.61 -5.25
C ALA A 224 -6.53 -5.29 -4.48
N VAL A 225 -5.93 -5.34 -3.28
CA VAL A 225 -5.62 -4.17 -2.45
C VAL A 225 -4.67 -3.22 -3.19
N GLU A 226 -3.56 -3.71 -3.72
CA GLU A 226 -2.57 -2.90 -4.42
C GLU A 226 -3.15 -2.25 -5.69
N MET A 227 -3.90 -3.01 -6.50
CA MET A 227 -4.52 -2.45 -7.70
C MET A 227 -5.66 -1.48 -7.37
N CYS A 228 -6.35 -1.67 -6.25
CA CYS A 228 -7.33 -0.70 -5.75
C CYS A 228 -6.64 0.61 -5.32
N SER A 229 -5.49 0.54 -4.67
CA SER A 229 -4.68 1.72 -4.33
C SER A 229 -4.22 2.47 -5.59
N VAL A 230 -3.75 1.77 -6.63
CA VAL A 230 -3.41 2.37 -7.94
C VAL A 230 -4.62 3.02 -8.58
N ALA A 231 -5.77 2.33 -8.62
CA ALA A 231 -7.00 2.87 -9.18
C ALA A 231 -7.41 4.17 -8.47
N ASN A 232 -7.41 4.15 -7.13
CA ASN A 232 -7.77 5.30 -6.32
C ASN A 232 -6.75 6.45 -6.39
N ALA A 233 -5.52 6.19 -6.80
CA ALA A 233 -4.48 7.22 -6.97
C ALA A 233 -4.41 7.79 -8.41
N THR A 234 -4.95 7.09 -9.40
CA THR A 234 -4.83 7.46 -10.83
C THR A 234 -6.15 7.79 -11.52
N GLY A 235 -7.27 7.27 -11.01
CA GLY A 235 -8.55 7.30 -11.70
C GLY A 235 -8.75 6.17 -12.73
N LEU A 236 -7.75 5.31 -12.95
CA LEU A 236 -7.91 4.07 -13.73
C LEU A 236 -8.88 3.13 -13.02
N LEU A 237 -9.60 2.30 -13.78
CA LEU A 237 -10.64 1.43 -13.20
C LEU A 237 -10.32 -0.06 -13.42
N PRO A 238 -10.75 -0.98 -12.55
CA PRO A 238 -10.82 -2.37 -12.93
C PRO A 238 -11.80 -2.52 -14.10
N ASP A 239 -11.36 -3.18 -15.17
CA ASP A 239 -12.18 -3.35 -16.38
C ASP A 239 -13.32 -4.37 -16.17
N VAL A 240 -13.07 -5.35 -15.28
CA VAL A 240 -14.03 -6.34 -14.79
C VAL A 240 -13.81 -6.54 -13.29
N ARG A 241 -14.84 -7.03 -12.56
CA ARG A 241 -14.66 -7.41 -11.15
C ARG A 241 -13.56 -8.44 -10.99
N GLY A 242 -12.58 -8.15 -10.14
CA GLY A 242 -11.43 -9.02 -9.88
C GLY A 242 -10.31 -8.91 -10.89
N MET A 243 -10.45 -8.06 -11.94
CA MET A 243 -9.49 -7.90 -13.03
C MET A 243 -9.40 -9.15 -13.94
N HIS A 244 -8.66 -9.04 -15.05
CA HIS A 244 -8.51 -10.18 -15.98
C HIS A 244 -7.46 -11.18 -15.52
N GLY A 245 -6.35 -10.72 -14.95
CA GLY A 245 -5.25 -11.60 -14.53
C GLY A 245 -4.66 -12.39 -15.70
N ALA A 246 -4.50 -11.75 -16.84
CA ALA A 246 -4.12 -12.43 -18.07
C ALA A 246 -2.65 -12.90 -18.04
N LYS A 247 -2.38 -14.03 -18.73
CA LYS A 247 -1.01 -14.50 -18.95
C LYS A 247 -0.31 -13.60 -19.97
N ALA A 248 0.89 -13.15 -19.62
CA ALA A 248 1.73 -12.34 -20.50
C ALA A 248 3.21 -12.61 -20.22
N THR A 249 4.06 -12.21 -21.17
CA THR A 249 5.50 -12.01 -20.97
C THR A 249 5.77 -10.51 -20.99
N ARG A 250 6.96 -10.08 -20.59
CA ARG A 250 7.36 -8.67 -20.68
C ARG A 250 7.15 -8.11 -22.10
N GLU A 251 7.49 -8.91 -23.12
CA GLU A 251 7.42 -8.50 -24.53
C GLU A 251 5.98 -8.37 -25.03
N THR A 252 5.03 -9.10 -24.41
CA THR A 252 3.63 -9.13 -24.86
C THR A 252 2.68 -8.29 -24.02
N LEU A 253 3.11 -7.72 -22.88
CA LEU A 253 2.27 -6.94 -21.96
C LEU A 253 1.42 -5.88 -22.70
N HIS A 254 2.04 -5.09 -23.59
CA HIS A 254 1.38 -4.03 -24.33
C HIS A 254 0.39 -4.55 -25.41
N GLN A 255 0.48 -5.81 -25.79
CA GLN A 255 -0.42 -6.48 -26.73
C GLN A 255 -1.58 -7.17 -26.00
N VAL A 256 -1.33 -7.66 -24.78
CA VAL A 256 -2.33 -8.33 -23.94
C VAL A 256 -3.22 -7.30 -23.22
N PHE A 257 -2.63 -6.31 -22.57
CA PHE A 257 -3.38 -5.29 -21.82
C PHE A 257 -3.69 -4.05 -22.70
N CYS A 258 -4.38 -4.32 -23.79
CA CYS A 258 -4.96 -3.30 -24.66
C CYS A 258 -6.42 -3.66 -25.00
N PRO A 259 -7.19 -2.76 -25.61
CA PRO A 259 -8.60 -3.03 -25.98
C PRO A 259 -8.76 -4.26 -26.88
N LYS A 260 -9.86 -4.99 -26.71
CA LYS A 260 -10.26 -6.15 -27.55
C LYS A 260 -10.28 -5.81 -29.03
N THR A 261 -10.64 -4.59 -29.40
CA THR A 261 -10.60 -4.10 -30.79
C THR A 261 -9.18 -4.05 -31.38
N GLN A 262 -8.16 -4.14 -30.54
CA GLN A 262 -6.75 -4.20 -30.91
C GLN A 262 -6.14 -5.57 -30.63
N GLY A 263 -6.93 -6.58 -30.28
CA GLY A 263 -6.51 -7.95 -30.02
C GLY A 263 -6.16 -8.26 -28.54
N GLY A 264 -6.35 -7.32 -27.62
CA GLY A 264 -6.10 -7.51 -26.20
C GLY A 264 -7.30 -8.02 -25.42
N VAL A 265 -7.22 -7.92 -24.07
CA VAL A 265 -8.24 -8.44 -23.15
C VAL A 265 -9.20 -7.36 -22.64
N LEU A 266 -8.85 -6.07 -22.74
CA LEU A 266 -9.62 -4.99 -22.14
C LEU A 266 -10.86 -4.63 -22.95
N ASN A 267 -11.96 -4.34 -22.26
CA ASN A 267 -13.17 -3.78 -22.88
C ASN A 267 -12.97 -2.29 -23.24
N ARG A 268 -12.13 -1.58 -22.50
CA ARG A 268 -11.84 -0.14 -22.69
C ARG A 268 -10.39 0.18 -22.24
N PRO A 269 -9.77 1.26 -22.73
CA PRO A 269 -8.52 1.77 -22.15
C PRO A 269 -8.75 2.37 -20.76
N GLY A 270 -7.67 2.64 -20.03
CA GLY A 270 -7.70 3.22 -18.69
C GLY A 270 -7.95 2.19 -17.59
N ALA A 271 -7.34 1.01 -17.69
CA ALA A 271 -7.56 -0.09 -16.75
C ALA A 271 -6.40 -0.29 -15.75
N VAL A 272 -6.74 -0.79 -14.54
CA VAL A 272 -5.80 -1.46 -13.66
C VAL A 272 -5.95 -2.96 -13.80
N ASP A 273 -4.82 -3.70 -13.82
CA ASP A 273 -4.85 -5.16 -13.94
C ASP A 273 -3.55 -5.80 -13.40
N PHE A 274 -3.48 -7.12 -13.38
CA PHE A 274 -2.25 -7.85 -13.07
C PHE A 274 -1.93 -8.89 -14.15
N ALA A 275 -0.64 -9.18 -14.32
CA ALA A 275 -0.17 -10.15 -15.30
C ALA A 275 0.35 -11.42 -14.61
N ILE A 276 -0.03 -12.58 -15.12
CA ILE A 276 0.54 -13.88 -14.73
C ILE A 276 1.71 -14.20 -15.68
N GLY A 277 2.88 -14.55 -15.11
CA GLY A 277 4.08 -14.86 -15.89
C GLY A 277 5.08 -13.71 -16.03
N VAL A 278 4.75 -12.55 -15.46
CA VAL A 278 5.62 -11.36 -15.44
C VAL A 278 5.91 -11.01 -13.98
N HIS A 279 7.06 -11.43 -13.48
CA HIS A 279 7.51 -11.08 -12.12
C HIS A 279 9.03 -11.23 -12.00
N PRO A 280 9.67 -10.43 -11.12
CA PRO A 280 9.10 -9.28 -10.45
C PRO A 280 8.86 -8.15 -11.43
N GLY A 281 8.05 -7.17 -11.03
CA GLY A 281 7.95 -5.91 -11.74
C GLY A 281 6.55 -5.34 -11.87
N VAL A 282 6.54 -4.08 -12.29
CA VAL A 282 5.33 -3.29 -12.53
C VAL A 282 5.36 -2.69 -13.92
N PHE A 283 4.20 -2.37 -14.48
CA PHE A 283 4.09 -1.90 -15.84
C PHE A 283 3.04 -0.80 -16.04
N VAL A 284 3.27 0.01 -17.07
CA VAL A 284 2.28 0.91 -17.66
C VAL A 284 2.29 0.72 -19.17
N VAL A 285 1.13 0.43 -19.73
CA VAL A 285 0.88 0.42 -21.17
C VAL A 285 0.33 1.79 -21.54
N PHE A 286 0.94 2.44 -22.52
CA PHE A 286 0.56 3.78 -22.96
C PHE A 286 0.44 3.87 -24.47
N THR A 287 -0.25 4.89 -24.96
CA THR A 287 -0.39 5.20 -26.37
C THR A 287 -0.24 6.70 -26.63
N THR A 288 -0.09 7.06 -27.88
CA THR A 288 -0.11 8.45 -28.35
C THR A 288 -0.66 8.52 -29.76
N ASP A 289 -1.43 9.56 -30.08
CA ASP A 289 -1.96 9.79 -31.43
C ASP A 289 -1.03 10.61 -32.32
N GLN A 290 0.06 11.12 -31.77
CA GLN A 290 1.05 11.91 -32.50
C GLN A 290 1.89 11.04 -33.48
N PRO A 291 1.72 11.18 -34.83
CA PRO A 291 2.39 10.30 -35.80
C PRO A 291 3.92 10.36 -35.70
N ARG A 292 4.48 11.55 -35.44
CA ARG A 292 5.93 11.73 -35.33
C ARG A 292 6.49 11.05 -34.08
N LEU A 293 5.74 11.08 -32.97
CA LEU A 293 6.14 10.38 -31.75
C LEU A 293 6.04 8.87 -31.92
N ARG A 294 4.98 8.35 -32.54
CA ARG A 294 4.88 6.93 -32.89
C ARG A 294 6.08 6.46 -33.70
N HIS A 295 6.43 7.20 -34.75
CA HIS A 295 7.62 6.90 -35.54
C HIS A 295 8.91 6.90 -34.69
N GLY A 296 9.02 7.89 -33.80
CA GLY A 296 10.16 7.98 -32.87
C GLY A 296 10.24 6.83 -31.88
N LEU A 297 9.10 6.33 -31.39
CA LEU A 297 9.05 5.17 -30.47
C LEU A 297 9.46 3.87 -31.20
N ILE A 298 9.00 3.69 -32.46
CA ILE A 298 9.40 2.56 -33.30
C ILE A 298 10.93 2.57 -33.52
N GLN A 299 11.51 3.73 -33.85
CA GLN A 299 12.96 3.89 -34.04
C GLN A 299 13.80 3.60 -32.78
N ARG A 300 13.17 3.60 -31.60
CA ARG A 300 13.77 3.31 -30.29
C ARG A 300 13.42 1.91 -29.78
N ASP A 301 12.98 1.04 -30.69
CA ASP A 301 12.65 -0.37 -30.39
C ASP A 301 11.56 -0.55 -29.30
N MET A 302 10.66 0.48 -29.15
CA MET A 302 9.53 0.39 -28.22
C MET A 302 8.39 -0.48 -28.76
N GLY A 303 8.53 -1.11 -29.93
CA GLY A 303 7.50 -1.91 -30.60
C GLY A 303 6.84 -1.17 -31.74
N LYS A 304 5.95 -1.88 -32.46
CA LYS A 304 5.28 -1.37 -33.66
C LYS A 304 4.09 -0.42 -33.32
N GLY A 305 3.71 -0.36 -32.07
CA GLY A 305 2.51 0.36 -31.64
C GLY A 305 1.18 -0.36 -32.03
N PRO A 306 0.03 0.24 -31.79
CA PRO A 306 -0.18 1.60 -31.26
C PRO A 306 0.12 1.73 -29.75
N ASN A 307 0.23 0.61 -29.00
CA ASN A 307 0.50 0.59 -27.57
C ASN A 307 1.98 0.28 -27.31
N TYR A 308 2.51 0.91 -26.27
CA TYR A 308 3.91 0.82 -25.88
C TYR A 308 4.01 0.52 -24.38
N LEU A 309 5.16 -0.01 -23.96
CA LEU A 309 5.38 -0.48 -22.59
C LEU A 309 6.40 0.38 -21.85
N LEU A 310 6.05 0.86 -20.66
CA LEU A 310 7.00 1.19 -19.60
C LEU A 310 7.02 0.04 -18.60
N PHE A 311 8.20 -0.41 -18.22
CA PHE A 311 8.38 -1.56 -17.34
C PHE A 311 9.50 -1.31 -16.35
N ARG A 312 9.19 -1.50 -15.06
CA ARG A 312 10.18 -1.51 -13.99
C ARG A 312 10.34 -2.95 -13.52
N PRO A 313 11.52 -3.60 -13.76
CA PRO A 313 11.71 -5.03 -13.52
C PRO A 313 11.96 -5.38 -12.06
N TYR A 314 11.72 -4.48 -11.14
CA TYR A 314 11.88 -4.65 -9.70
C TYR A 314 10.93 -3.71 -8.94
N HIS A 315 10.64 -4.07 -7.72
CA HIS A 315 10.04 -3.23 -6.67
C HIS A 315 10.62 -3.76 -5.35
N LEU A 316 11.24 -2.88 -4.57
CA LEU A 316 12.04 -3.31 -3.42
C LEU A 316 11.29 -3.12 -2.08
N CYS A 317 10.00 -2.84 -2.14
CA CYS A 317 9.11 -2.70 -0.97
C CYS A 317 9.74 -1.87 0.15
N SER A 318 9.89 -2.46 1.33
CA SER A 318 10.48 -1.89 2.53
C SER A 318 11.84 -1.20 2.34
N ILE A 319 12.68 -1.69 1.42
CA ILE A 319 14.02 -1.14 1.18
C ILE A 319 13.97 0.29 0.62
N GLU A 320 12.93 0.63 -0.13
CA GLU A 320 12.77 1.98 -0.69
C GLU A 320 12.03 2.96 0.26
N VAL A 321 11.44 2.49 1.35
CA VAL A 321 10.66 3.32 2.31
C VAL A 321 11.48 4.50 2.89
N PRO A 322 12.77 4.33 3.26
CA PRO A 322 13.58 5.46 3.71
C PRO A 322 13.73 6.57 2.66
N LEU A 323 13.73 6.23 1.36
CA LEU A 323 13.72 7.23 0.28
C LEU A 323 12.40 8.02 0.25
N THR A 324 11.27 7.36 0.50
CA THR A 324 9.97 8.05 0.63
C THR A 324 10.02 9.11 1.72
N ALA A 325 10.52 8.75 2.90
CA ALA A 325 10.64 9.68 4.01
C ALA A 325 11.59 10.85 3.68
N ALA A 326 12.72 10.57 3.05
CA ALA A 326 13.66 11.58 2.60
C ALA A 326 13.02 12.53 1.56
N GLN A 327 12.35 11.99 0.55
CA GLN A 327 11.66 12.75 -0.49
C GLN A 327 10.58 13.66 0.10
N THR A 328 9.81 13.13 1.05
CA THR A 328 8.75 13.86 1.74
C THR A 328 9.31 15.06 2.51
N VAL A 329 10.41 14.89 3.25
CA VAL A 329 11.00 15.98 4.06
C VAL A 329 11.77 16.97 3.20
N ILE A 330 12.55 16.50 2.23
CA ILE A 330 13.48 17.33 1.45
C ILE A 330 12.74 18.12 0.36
N TYR A 331 11.77 17.48 -0.31
CA TYR A 331 11.11 18.09 -1.48
C TYR A 331 9.63 18.42 -1.24
N GLY A 332 9.05 17.99 -0.13
CA GLY A 332 7.61 18.16 0.10
C GLY A 332 6.76 17.32 -0.86
N GLU A 333 7.28 16.18 -1.33
CA GLU A 333 6.64 15.35 -2.34
C GLU A 333 6.16 14.01 -1.76
N SER A 334 5.07 13.49 -2.32
CA SER A 334 4.50 12.18 -2.03
C SER A 334 4.89 11.17 -3.11
N SER A 335 5.31 9.96 -2.74
CA SER A 335 5.51 8.85 -3.67
C SER A 335 4.18 8.41 -4.32
N GLY A 336 3.07 8.58 -3.62
CA GLY A 336 1.71 8.34 -4.08
C GLY A 336 0.70 8.63 -3.00
N HIS A 337 -0.50 8.98 -3.41
CA HIS A 337 -1.63 9.18 -2.50
C HIS A 337 -2.95 9.01 -3.27
N PRO A 338 -4.04 8.64 -2.61
CA PRO A 338 -5.34 8.54 -3.26
C PRO A 338 -5.88 9.91 -3.69
N LEU A 339 -6.68 9.91 -4.74
CA LEU A 339 -7.48 11.06 -5.18
C LEU A 339 -8.49 11.46 -4.08
N PRO A 340 -9.02 12.68 -4.11
CA PRO A 340 -10.03 13.13 -3.15
C PRO A 340 -11.30 12.27 -3.12
N SER A 341 -11.66 11.68 -4.27
CA SER A 341 -12.77 10.74 -4.40
C SER A 341 -12.24 9.42 -4.93
N PRO A 342 -12.43 8.31 -4.21
CA PRO A 342 -12.04 6.98 -4.69
C PRO A 342 -12.89 6.57 -5.90
N VAL A 343 -12.34 5.74 -6.75
CA VAL A 343 -12.99 5.23 -7.98
C VAL A 343 -13.19 3.71 -7.96
N ALA A 344 -12.45 3.02 -7.10
CA ALA A 344 -12.51 1.57 -6.93
C ALA A 344 -12.69 1.20 -5.45
N GLU A 345 -13.16 -0.01 -5.23
CA GLU A 345 -13.34 -0.60 -3.91
C GLU A 345 -12.68 -1.98 -3.84
N CYS A 346 -11.93 -2.23 -2.79
CA CYS A 346 -11.49 -3.58 -2.45
C CYS A 346 -12.58 -4.24 -1.60
N ILE A 347 -13.21 -5.29 -2.12
CA ILE A 347 -14.40 -5.95 -1.56
C ILE A 347 -14.07 -7.31 -0.98
N ALA A 348 -14.83 -7.73 0.04
CA ALA A 348 -14.73 -9.05 0.65
C ALA A 348 -15.55 -10.10 -0.13
N ILE A 349 -14.91 -11.23 -0.45
CA ILE A 349 -15.55 -12.40 -1.12
C ILE A 349 -15.37 -13.64 -0.27
N ALA A 350 -16.45 -14.38 -0.03
CA ALA A 350 -16.41 -15.61 0.76
C ALA A 350 -15.51 -16.68 0.11
N LYS A 351 -14.53 -17.21 0.85
CA LYS A 351 -13.62 -18.30 0.40
C LYS A 351 -14.24 -19.68 0.50
N ARG A 352 -15.18 -19.84 1.42
CA ARG A 352 -15.93 -21.06 1.68
C ARG A 352 -17.39 -20.72 1.96
N PRO A 353 -18.28 -21.72 2.07
CA PRO A 353 -19.61 -21.47 2.61
C PRO A 353 -19.50 -20.93 4.04
N LEU A 354 -20.16 -19.83 4.32
CA LEU A 354 -20.23 -19.17 5.63
C LEU A 354 -21.66 -19.31 6.18
N LYS A 355 -21.81 -19.37 7.50
CA LYS A 355 -23.09 -19.59 8.17
C LYS A 355 -23.60 -18.34 8.89
N ALA A 356 -24.93 -18.21 9.00
CA ALA A 356 -25.53 -17.23 9.88
C ALA A 356 -25.00 -17.38 11.30
N GLY A 357 -24.71 -16.24 11.96
CA GLY A 357 -24.08 -16.18 13.28
C GLY A 357 -22.56 -16.35 13.27
N GLU A 358 -21.95 -16.66 12.14
CA GLU A 358 -20.49 -16.78 12.05
C GLU A 358 -19.82 -15.40 12.09
N THR A 359 -18.71 -15.29 12.85
CA THR A 359 -17.87 -14.10 12.89
C THR A 359 -16.78 -14.19 11.84
N LEU A 360 -16.63 -13.16 11.04
CA LEU A 360 -15.56 -13.07 10.03
C LEU A 360 -14.19 -12.86 10.71
N ASP A 361 -13.22 -13.64 10.30
CA ASP A 361 -11.83 -13.60 10.76
C ASP A 361 -11.03 -12.42 10.15
N ALA A 362 -9.72 -12.52 10.00
CA ALA A 362 -8.90 -11.47 9.42
C ALA A 362 -8.58 -11.72 7.94
N ILE A 363 -8.05 -10.68 7.26
CA ILE A 363 -7.53 -10.79 5.90
C ILE A 363 -6.41 -11.84 5.87
N GLY A 364 -6.40 -12.70 4.85
CA GLY A 364 -5.45 -13.79 4.70
C GLY A 364 -5.75 -15.02 5.56
N GLU A 365 -6.90 -15.09 6.20
CA GLU A 365 -7.37 -16.27 6.98
C GLU A 365 -8.39 -17.11 6.18
N TYR A 366 -9.45 -17.62 6.82
CA TYR A 366 -10.28 -18.70 6.28
C TYR A 366 -11.59 -18.23 5.67
N CYS A 367 -12.20 -17.15 6.19
CA CYS A 367 -13.58 -16.79 5.84
C CYS A 367 -13.68 -16.11 4.47
N TYR A 368 -12.81 -15.17 4.19
CA TYR A 368 -12.93 -14.32 3.00
C TYR A 368 -11.57 -13.96 2.40
N ARG A 369 -11.60 -13.47 1.17
CA ARG A 369 -10.48 -12.88 0.43
C ARG A 369 -10.86 -11.54 -0.17
N GLY A 370 -9.85 -10.76 -0.56
CA GLY A 370 -10.04 -9.54 -1.31
C GLY A 370 -10.34 -9.76 -2.80
N SER A 371 -11.12 -8.87 -3.35
CA SER A 371 -11.28 -8.65 -4.79
C SER A 371 -11.45 -7.16 -5.04
N ILE A 372 -11.35 -6.72 -6.30
CA ILE A 372 -11.53 -5.32 -6.66
C ILE A 372 -12.76 -5.16 -7.57
N ASP A 373 -13.48 -4.05 -7.39
CA ASP A 373 -14.52 -3.60 -8.31
C ASP A 373 -14.50 -2.09 -8.43
N THR A 374 -15.26 -1.54 -9.38
CA THR A 374 -15.52 -0.10 -9.40
C THR A 374 -16.30 0.31 -8.16
N LEU A 375 -16.03 1.49 -7.62
CA LEU A 375 -16.78 2.00 -6.47
C LEU A 375 -18.29 2.11 -6.77
N ALA A 376 -18.64 2.43 -8.02
CA ALA A 376 -20.03 2.51 -8.47
C ALA A 376 -20.75 1.16 -8.33
N ALA A 377 -20.16 0.07 -8.82
CA ALA A 377 -20.71 -1.27 -8.70
C ALA A 377 -20.76 -1.73 -7.22
N ALA A 378 -19.70 -1.48 -6.46
CA ALA A 378 -19.64 -1.82 -5.05
C ALA A 378 -20.76 -1.14 -4.24
N ARG A 379 -21.02 0.15 -4.50
CA ARG A 379 -22.12 0.89 -3.85
C ARG A 379 -23.49 0.40 -4.31
N GLN A 380 -23.67 0.17 -5.61
CA GLN A 380 -24.95 -0.31 -6.15
C GLN A 380 -25.35 -1.68 -5.58
N GLU A 381 -24.38 -2.55 -5.35
CA GLU A 381 -24.60 -3.87 -4.79
C GLU A 381 -24.48 -3.91 -3.24
N ASN A 382 -24.21 -2.80 -2.59
CA ASN A 382 -24.01 -2.66 -1.15
C ASN A 382 -22.91 -3.60 -0.60
N LEU A 383 -21.77 -3.71 -1.33
CA LEU A 383 -20.68 -4.63 -1.02
C LEU A 383 -19.88 -4.16 0.19
N LEU A 384 -19.46 -5.13 1.02
CA LEU A 384 -18.63 -4.88 2.19
C LEU A 384 -17.17 -4.66 1.79
N PRO A 385 -16.55 -3.51 2.13
CA PRO A 385 -15.13 -3.29 1.95
C PRO A 385 -14.30 -4.31 2.73
N LEU A 386 -13.23 -4.80 2.10
CA LEU A 386 -12.32 -5.81 2.67
C LEU A 386 -11.81 -5.42 4.07
N GLY A 387 -11.36 -4.17 4.23
CA GLY A 387 -10.80 -3.69 5.49
C GLY A 387 -11.80 -3.61 6.65
N LEU A 388 -13.11 -3.62 6.37
CA LEU A 388 -14.16 -3.57 7.40
C LEU A 388 -14.69 -4.95 7.79
N ALA A 389 -14.30 -6.03 7.10
CA ALA A 389 -14.91 -7.34 7.26
C ALA A 389 -14.59 -8.01 8.60
N ARG A 390 -13.40 -7.77 9.15
CA ARG A 390 -12.96 -8.42 10.39
C ARG A 390 -13.88 -8.13 11.56
N GLY A 391 -14.34 -9.21 12.24
CA GLY A 391 -15.19 -9.11 13.42
C GLY A 391 -16.68 -8.87 13.11
N CYS A 392 -17.06 -8.72 11.83
CA CYS A 392 -18.47 -8.70 11.44
C CYS A 392 -19.12 -10.05 11.72
N VAL A 393 -20.39 -10.03 12.17
CA VAL A 393 -21.21 -11.22 12.38
C VAL A 393 -22.25 -11.31 11.26
N LEU A 394 -22.40 -12.49 10.68
CA LEU A 394 -23.31 -12.71 9.56
C LEU A 394 -24.77 -12.95 10.01
N ALA A 395 -25.72 -12.29 9.36
CA ALA A 395 -27.15 -12.47 9.56
C ALA A 395 -27.70 -13.69 8.78
N ARG A 396 -26.99 -14.14 7.74
CA ARG A 396 -27.45 -15.22 6.85
C ARG A 396 -26.28 -16.04 6.28
N ASP A 397 -26.62 -17.22 5.72
CA ASP A 397 -25.66 -18.06 5.02
C ASP A 397 -25.16 -17.38 3.75
N ILE A 398 -23.85 -17.48 3.47
CA ILE A 398 -23.21 -16.97 2.24
C ILE A 398 -22.53 -18.13 1.52
N ALA A 399 -22.85 -18.28 0.22
CA ALA A 399 -22.21 -19.28 -0.61
C ALA A 399 -20.77 -18.90 -0.97
N VAL A 400 -19.91 -19.89 -1.18
CA VAL A 400 -18.54 -19.71 -1.66
C VAL A 400 -18.49 -18.86 -2.95
N GLY A 401 -17.53 -17.95 -3.03
CA GLY A 401 -17.32 -17.07 -4.18
C GLY A 401 -18.31 -15.89 -4.28
N ARG A 402 -19.27 -15.76 -3.35
CA ARG A 402 -20.18 -14.62 -3.33
C ARG A 402 -19.55 -13.43 -2.61
N PRO A 403 -19.70 -12.20 -3.15
CA PRO A 403 -19.37 -10.99 -2.41
C PRO A 403 -20.21 -10.89 -1.14
N ILE A 404 -19.59 -10.49 -0.06
CA ILE A 404 -20.26 -10.17 1.21
C ILE A 404 -20.81 -8.75 1.10
N ARG A 405 -22.05 -8.54 1.58
CA ARG A 405 -22.75 -7.26 1.54
C ARG A 405 -22.97 -6.73 2.95
N TYR A 406 -23.18 -5.43 3.08
CA TYR A 406 -23.61 -4.87 4.36
C TYR A 406 -24.94 -5.48 4.84
N ASP A 407 -25.87 -5.80 3.91
CA ASP A 407 -27.16 -6.43 4.23
C ASP A 407 -27.04 -7.89 4.70
N ASP A 408 -25.87 -8.49 4.59
CA ASP A 408 -25.57 -9.85 5.07
C ASP A 408 -25.10 -9.83 6.53
N LEU A 409 -24.92 -8.66 7.14
CA LEU A 409 -24.38 -8.52 8.49
C LEU A 409 -25.50 -8.35 9.52
N ASP A 410 -25.38 -9.09 10.63
CA ASP A 410 -26.11 -8.87 11.88
C ASP A 410 -25.41 -7.78 12.73
N HIS A 411 -24.06 -7.79 12.68
CA HIS A 411 -23.25 -6.85 13.43
C HIS A 411 -22.03 -6.38 12.63
N LEU A 412 -21.83 -5.05 12.61
CA LEU A 412 -20.62 -4.38 12.14
C LEU A 412 -19.95 -3.73 13.37
N PRO A 413 -18.69 -4.10 13.71
CA PRO A 413 -18.01 -3.53 14.88
C PRO A 413 -17.87 -2.01 14.81
N ASP A 414 -18.13 -1.30 15.92
CA ASP A 414 -17.89 0.14 16.01
C ASP A 414 -16.42 0.44 16.31
N THR A 415 -15.59 0.47 15.28
CA THR A 415 -14.15 0.74 15.37
C THR A 415 -13.79 2.13 14.84
N PRO A 416 -12.61 2.69 15.17
CA PRO A 416 -12.11 3.92 14.54
C PRO A 416 -12.08 3.84 13.00
N LEU A 417 -11.75 2.69 12.44
CA LEU A 417 -11.73 2.46 11.00
C LEU A 417 -13.13 2.56 10.39
N VAL A 418 -14.13 1.91 10.99
CA VAL A 418 -15.53 1.97 10.54
C VAL A 418 -16.08 3.39 10.63
N ARG A 419 -15.84 4.08 11.75
CA ARG A 419 -16.27 5.49 11.92
C ARG A 419 -15.62 6.40 10.88
N MET A 420 -14.34 6.22 10.60
CA MET A 420 -13.61 7.00 9.59
C MET A 420 -14.12 6.70 8.18
N ARG A 421 -14.44 5.43 7.89
CA ARG A 421 -15.05 5.06 6.61
C ARG A 421 -16.42 5.69 6.41
N HIS A 422 -17.30 5.65 7.41
CA HIS A 422 -18.60 6.33 7.33
C HIS A 422 -18.44 7.83 7.06
N ARG A 423 -17.47 8.49 7.72
CA ARG A 423 -17.17 9.90 7.47
C ARG A 423 -16.68 10.14 6.03
N GLN A 424 -15.83 9.25 5.48
CA GLN A 424 -15.38 9.31 4.08
C GLN A 424 -16.56 9.21 3.12
N ASP A 425 -17.46 8.25 3.32
CA ASP A 425 -18.60 8.02 2.45
C ASP A 425 -19.57 9.19 2.46
N GLN A 426 -19.84 9.81 3.62
CA GLN A 426 -20.64 11.03 3.74
C GLN A 426 -20.03 12.22 2.99
N LEU A 427 -18.71 12.36 2.97
CA LEU A 427 -18.03 13.43 2.25
C LEU A 427 -18.01 13.20 0.73
N SER A 428 -17.92 11.94 0.32
CA SER A 428 -17.93 11.56 -1.10
C SER A 428 -19.32 11.61 -1.74
N SER A 429 -20.40 11.64 -0.95
CA SER A 429 -21.77 11.78 -1.42
C SER A 429 -22.20 13.23 -1.67
N LYS A 430 -21.43 14.22 -1.19
CA LYS A 430 -21.69 15.63 -1.47
C LYS A 430 -21.07 16.01 -2.80
N PRO A 431 -21.80 16.69 -3.72
CA PRO A 431 -21.17 17.21 -4.93
C PRO A 431 -20.02 18.14 -4.57
N PRO A 432 -18.96 18.21 -5.41
CA PRO A 432 -17.88 19.15 -5.17
C PRO A 432 -18.46 20.57 -5.04
N SER A 433 -18.07 21.28 -3.99
CA SER A 433 -18.41 22.71 -3.84
C SER A 433 -17.85 23.46 -5.04
N PRO A 434 -18.59 24.41 -5.63
CA PRO A 434 -18.21 25.14 -6.83
C PRO A 434 -16.91 25.92 -6.68
#